data_a6fea159cb48e63a922f5bce6b299766
#
_entry.id   a6fea159cb48e63a922f5bce6b299766
#
_cell.length_a   1.000
_cell.length_b   1.000
_cell.length_c   1.000
_cell.angle_alpha   90.00
_cell.angle_beta   90.00
_cell.angle_gamma   90.00
#
_symmetry.space_group_name_H-M   'P 1'
#
loop_
_entity.id
_entity.type
_entity.pdbx_description
1 polymer ?
#
loop_
_entity_poly.entity_id
_entity_poly.type
_entity_poly.pdbx_seq_one_letter_code
_entity_poly.pdbx_strand_id
1 'polypeptide(L)'
;MSFLLVVTAFDESHRLEAHGLVHSMHRHLPEARLLIFALGVLTPIGRTTLQAACGVEVRTFDWARWAPSLHRKPYGCGWKPTVIRLALDEAGASSRSHVLWADASVRFTADAAQELSQAAAFGSIAARYTTGTIMQYTHPRMIDRWEALQGGWNGTHPTTVALRKGALAVAARRERMLAATIVLWPSRGGEAEARALQRWERCCLDPLCFAPPGAKGQPCPGCHRYDQSALNLALLDTGLTASAQRASGHIERGTRTERGTQGHDTLQRKCPGGSTLRHQRKKQTKATLASRLPSRPTPSG
;
A
#
# COMPACT_ATOMS: atom_id res chain seq x y z
N MET A 1 -10.71 10.26 -14.14
CA MET A 1 -9.64 10.04 -13.11
C MET A 1 -8.42 9.32 -13.70
N SER A 2 -7.93 9.80 -14.82
CA SER A 2 -6.70 9.26 -15.46
C SER A 2 -5.44 9.38 -14.59
N PHE A 3 -5.49 10.20 -13.52
CA PHE A 3 -4.40 10.42 -12.60
C PHE A 3 -4.21 9.28 -11.57
N LEU A 4 -5.13 8.32 -11.47
CA LEU A 4 -5.14 7.32 -10.41
C LEU A 4 -4.69 5.95 -10.90
N LEU A 5 -3.71 5.35 -10.20
CA LEU A 5 -3.39 3.93 -10.26
C LEU A 5 -3.88 3.26 -8.98
N VAL A 6 -4.88 2.40 -9.09
CA VAL A 6 -5.29 1.55 -7.97
C VAL A 6 -4.36 0.34 -7.92
N VAL A 7 -3.91 -0.03 -6.75
CA VAL A 7 -3.09 -1.22 -6.54
C VAL A 7 -3.68 -2.08 -5.43
N THR A 8 -3.66 -3.39 -5.64
CA THR A 8 -4.04 -4.38 -4.64
C THR A 8 -3.14 -5.62 -4.72
N ALA A 9 -3.15 -6.42 -3.67
CA ALA A 9 -2.49 -7.72 -3.71
C ALA A 9 -3.29 -8.71 -2.86
N PHE A 10 -3.37 -9.96 -3.33
CA PHE A 10 -4.09 -11.04 -2.66
C PHE A 10 -3.66 -12.41 -3.18
N ASP A 11 -4.00 -13.45 -2.44
CA ASP A 11 -3.91 -14.84 -2.86
C ASP A 11 -5.28 -15.39 -3.31
N GLU A 12 -5.33 -16.66 -3.72
CA GLU A 12 -6.56 -17.28 -4.23
C GLU A 12 -7.72 -17.23 -3.22
N SER A 13 -7.45 -17.22 -1.91
CA SER A 13 -8.49 -17.19 -0.87
C SER A 13 -9.33 -15.91 -0.87
N HIS A 14 -8.74 -14.79 -1.36
CA HIS A 14 -9.39 -13.48 -1.44
C HIS A 14 -9.83 -13.12 -2.87
N ARG A 15 -9.78 -14.06 -3.81
CA ARG A 15 -10.12 -13.82 -5.22
C ARG A 15 -11.54 -13.26 -5.42
N LEU A 16 -12.52 -13.80 -4.70
CA LEU A 16 -13.90 -13.33 -4.82
C LEU A 16 -14.08 -11.90 -4.28
N GLU A 17 -13.39 -11.55 -3.20
CA GLU A 17 -13.36 -10.17 -2.71
C GLU A 17 -12.75 -9.23 -3.76
N ALA A 18 -11.67 -9.67 -4.43
CA ALA A 18 -11.03 -8.90 -5.49
C ALA A 18 -11.95 -8.67 -6.71
N HIS A 19 -12.80 -9.63 -7.06
CA HIS A 19 -13.83 -9.41 -8.09
C HIS A 19 -14.77 -8.27 -7.72
N GLY A 20 -15.19 -8.19 -6.46
CA GLY A 20 -16.02 -7.08 -5.97
C GLY A 20 -15.30 -5.73 -6.02
N LEU A 21 -13.99 -5.69 -5.71
CA LEU A 21 -13.16 -4.50 -5.87
C LEU A 21 -13.13 -4.05 -7.35
N VAL A 22 -12.82 -4.97 -8.28
CA VAL A 22 -12.79 -4.70 -9.72
C VAL A 22 -14.15 -4.18 -10.21
N HIS A 23 -15.24 -4.83 -9.81
CA HIS A 23 -16.59 -4.42 -10.20
C HIS A 23 -16.93 -3.01 -9.73
N SER A 24 -16.68 -2.69 -8.46
CA SER A 24 -16.93 -1.35 -7.91
C SER A 24 -16.03 -0.29 -8.55
N MET A 25 -14.77 -0.63 -8.84
CA MET A 25 -13.86 0.26 -9.55
C MET A 25 -14.38 0.59 -10.95
N HIS A 26 -14.76 -0.41 -11.74
CA HIS A 26 -15.31 -0.16 -13.09
C HIS A 26 -16.57 0.69 -13.07
N ARG A 27 -17.40 0.53 -12.03
CA ARG A 27 -18.65 1.27 -11.91
C ARG A 27 -18.42 2.73 -11.53
N HIS A 28 -17.49 3.00 -10.63
CA HIS A 28 -17.35 4.30 -9.97
C HIS A 28 -16.06 5.04 -10.33
N LEU A 29 -15.05 4.34 -10.86
CA LEU A 29 -13.76 4.88 -11.28
C LEU A 29 -13.36 4.33 -12.66
N PRO A 30 -14.18 4.51 -13.71
CA PRO A 30 -14.04 3.80 -15.00
C PRO A 30 -12.72 4.09 -15.73
N GLU A 31 -12.06 5.21 -15.43
CA GLU A 31 -10.78 5.61 -16.03
C GLU A 31 -9.55 5.22 -15.20
N ALA A 32 -9.75 4.73 -13.97
CA ALA A 32 -8.65 4.26 -13.15
C ALA A 32 -8.09 2.94 -13.73
N ARG A 33 -6.78 2.74 -13.59
CA ARG A 33 -6.15 1.44 -13.85
C ARG A 33 -6.01 0.69 -12.54
N LEU A 34 -6.09 -0.65 -12.62
CA LEU A 34 -5.85 -1.53 -11.48
C LEU A 34 -4.64 -2.43 -11.74
N LEU A 35 -3.67 -2.37 -10.84
CA LEU A 35 -2.55 -3.28 -10.79
C LEU A 35 -2.75 -4.28 -9.65
N ILE A 36 -2.81 -5.55 -9.98
CA ILE A 36 -2.99 -6.64 -9.03
C ILE A 36 -1.68 -7.40 -8.90
N PHE A 37 -1.18 -7.55 -7.67
CA PHE A 37 -0.09 -8.47 -7.37
C PHE A 37 -0.65 -9.76 -6.77
N ALA A 38 -0.53 -10.87 -7.50
CA ALA A 38 -0.85 -12.19 -6.99
C ALA A 38 0.23 -12.64 -6.01
N LEU A 39 -0.14 -12.83 -4.75
CA LEU A 39 0.75 -13.24 -3.66
C LEU A 39 1.01 -14.75 -3.62
N GLY A 40 0.33 -15.50 -4.46
CA GLY A 40 0.46 -16.93 -4.64
C GLY A 40 -0.04 -17.35 -6.01
N VAL A 41 -0.26 -18.65 -6.16
CA VAL A 41 -0.81 -19.21 -7.41
C VAL A 41 -2.31 -18.90 -7.45
N LEU A 42 -2.72 -18.08 -8.40
CA LEU A 42 -4.14 -17.96 -8.75
C LEU A 42 -4.53 -19.10 -9.69
N THR A 43 -5.76 -19.61 -9.56
CA THR A 43 -6.29 -20.58 -10.52
C THR A 43 -6.24 -20.00 -11.94
N PRO A 44 -6.02 -20.84 -12.98
CA PRO A 44 -5.99 -20.35 -14.37
C PRO A 44 -7.24 -19.56 -14.74
N ILE A 45 -8.42 -20.04 -14.33
CA ILE A 45 -9.70 -19.35 -14.55
C ILE A 45 -9.73 -18.02 -13.80
N GLY A 46 -9.34 -18.00 -12.51
CA GLY A 46 -9.30 -16.77 -11.71
C GLY A 46 -8.39 -15.71 -12.31
N ARG A 47 -7.20 -16.10 -12.73
CA ARG A 47 -6.24 -15.19 -13.40
C ARG A 47 -6.81 -14.66 -14.73
N THR A 48 -7.33 -15.55 -15.58
CA THR A 48 -7.87 -15.17 -16.90
C THR A 48 -9.06 -14.23 -16.75
N THR A 49 -9.97 -14.49 -15.81
CA THR A 49 -11.12 -13.64 -15.53
C THR A 49 -10.70 -12.22 -15.13
N LEU A 50 -9.73 -12.10 -14.22
CA LEU A 50 -9.22 -10.81 -13.79
C LEU A 50 -8.48 -10.07 -14.92
N GLN A 51 -7.67 -10.78 -15.71
CA GLN A 51 -6.94 -10.20 -16.83
C GLN A 51 -7.85 -9.79 -18.00
N ALA A 52 -9.03 -10.38 -18.14
CA ALA A 52 -10.02 -10.01 -19.12
C ALA A 52 -10.76 -8.71 -18.77
N ALA A 53 -10.71 -8.29 -17.52
CA ALA A 53 -11.34 -7.06 -17.05
C ALA A 53 -10.58 -5.82 -17.57
N CYS A 54 -11.33 -4.83 -18.04
CA CYS A 54 -10.75 -3.63 -18.64
C CYS A 54 -9.89 -2.83 -17.63
N GLY A 55 -8.72 -2.39 -18.05
CA GLY A 55 -7.82 -1.59 -17.21
C GLY A 55 -7.18 -2.37 -16.07
N VAL A 56 -7.32 -3.69 -16.02
CA VAL A 56 -6.75 -4.57 -15.00
C VAL A 56 -5.48 -5.24 -15.53
N GLU A 57 -4.43 -5.18 -14.74
CA GLU A 57 -3.19 -5.90 -14.97
C GLU A 57 -2.88 -6.80 -13.78
N VAL A 58 -2.58 -8.09 -14.03
CA VAL A 58 -2.23 -9.06 -12.99
C VAL A 58 -0.78 -9.47 -13.13
N ARG A 59 0.00 -9.24 -12.08
CA ARG A 59 1.41 -9.65 -11.94
C ARG A 59 1.54 -10.67 -10.81
N THR A 60 2.54 -11.52 -10.89
CA THR A 60 2.94 -12.36 -9.75
C THR A 60 3.91 -11.58 -8.88
N PHE A 61 3.71 -11.58 -7.57
CA PHE A 61 4.66 -10.98 -6.63
C PHE A 61 5.87 -11.89 -6.46
N ASP A 62 7.06 -11.36 -6.76
CA ASP A 62 8.31 -12.09 -6.62
C ASP A 62 8.84 -11.95 -5.18
N TRP A 63 8.48 -12.88 -4.32
CA TRP A 63 8.89 -12.91 -2.92
C TRP A 63 10.41 -12.94 -2.74
N ALA A 64 11.12 -13.74 -3.54
CA ALA A 64 12.56 -13.90 -3.42
C ALA A 64 13.30 -12.59 -3.68
N ARG A 65 12.76 -11.79 -4.60
CA ARG A 65 13.35 -10.50 -4.98
C ARG A 65 12.98 -9.38 -4.00
N TRP A 66 11.72 -9.31 -3.57
CA TRP A 66 11.20 -8.12 -2.91
C TRP A 66 11.03 -8.25 -1.41
N ALA A 67 10.70 -9.43 -0.92
CA ALA A 67 10.42 -9.65 0.49
C ALA A 67 10.83 -11.07 0.95
N PRO A 68 12.09 -11.48 0.77
CA PRO A 68 12.52 -12.86 1.06
C PRO A 68 12.32 -13.23 2.53
N SER A 69 12.40 -12.29 3.45
CA SER A 69 12.19 -12.51 4.89
C SER A 69 10.73 -12.82 5.23
N LEU A 70 9.78 -12.44 4.37
CA LEU A 70 8.34 -12.62 4.58
C LEU A 70 7.77 -13.85 3.87
N HIS A 71 8.55 -14.51 3.00
CA HIS A 71 8.09 -15.62 2.16
C HIS A 71 7.46 -16.77 2.94
N ARG A 72 7.86 -16.99 4.19
CA ARG A 72 7.41 -18.12 5.01
C ARG A 72 6.23 -17.78 5.95
N LYS A 73 5.78 -16.54 5.99
CA LYS A 73 4.72 -16.10 6.91
C LYS A 73 3.71 -15.18 6.19
N PRO A 74 2.66 -15.75 5.55
CA PRO A 74 1.65 -14.96 4.85
C PRO A 74 0.80 -14.07 5.79
N TYR A 75 0.92 -14.23 7.09
CA TYR A 75 0.06 -13.60 8.07
C TYR A 75 0.53 -12.21 8.49
N GLY A 76 0.60 -11.27 7.63
CA GLY A 76 0.95 -10.00 8.19
C GLY A 76 1.01 -8.82 7.24
N CYS A 77 0.65 -8.95 5.98
CA CYS A 77 0.64 -7.82 5.04
C CYS A 77 1.95 -6.99 4.99
N GLY A 78 3.07 -7.52 5.52
CA GLY A 78 4.37 -6.83 5.53
C GLY A 78 4.93 -6.55 4.14
N TRP A 79 4.44 -7.24 3.12
CA TRP A 79 4.71 -7.01 1.70
C TRP A 79 4.02 -5.75 1.15
N LYS A 80 3.03 -5.19 1.86
CA LYS A 80 2.18 -4.08 1.39
C LYS A 80 2.98 -2.82 1.00
N PRO A 81 3.88 -2.28 1.82
CA PRO A 81 4.67 -1.11 1.44
C PRO A 81 5.55 -1.36 0.21
N THR A 82 6.08 -2.57 0.04
CA THR A 82 6.85 -2.94 -1.15
C THR A 82 5.97 -2.92 -2.41
N VAL A 83 4.75 -3.45 -2.34
CA VAL A 83 3.78 -3.39 -3.45
C VAL A 83 3.41 -1.95 -3.80
N ILE A 84 3.19 -1.11 -2.78
CA ILE A 84 2.89 0.33 -2.98
C ILE A 84 4.09 1.01 -3.66
N ARG A 85 5.32 0.76 -3.21
CA ARG A 85 6.53 1.32 -3.83
C ARG A 85 6.65 0.93 -5.31
N LEU A 86 6.44 -0.35 -5.65
CA LEU A 86 6.46 -0.81 -7.04
C LEU A 86 5.39 -0.13 -7.90
N ALA A 87 4.21 0.12 -7.32
CA ALA A 87 3.14 0.84 -8.01
C ALA A 87 3.47 2.34 -8.17
N LEU A 88 4.16 2.95 -7.20
CA LEU A 88 4.62 4.35 -7.29
C LEU A 88 5.68 4.54 -8.37
N ASP A 89 6.63 3.60 -8.49
CA ASP A 89 7.63 3.59 -9.57
C ASP A 89 6.95 3.55 -10.94
N GLU A 90 5.89 2.74 -11.09
CA GLU A 90 5.12 2.66 -12.32
C GLU A 90 4.26 3.91 -12.57
N ALA A 91 3.63 4.44 -11.53
CA ALA A 91 2.82 5.65 -11.63
C ALA A 91 3.67 6.86 -12.05
N GLY A 92 4.87 7.00 -11.49
CA GLY A 92 5.83 8.03 -11.87
C GLY A 92 6.25 7.94 -13.35
N ALA A 93 6.49 6.72 -13.83
CA ALA A 93 6.82 6.47 -15.23
C ALA A 93 5.64 6.73 -16.19
N SER A 94 4.40 6.61 -15.73
CA SER A 94 3.17 6.77 -16.54
C SER A 94 2.47 8.12 -16.39
N SER A 95 3.12 9.11 -15.75
CA SER A 95 2.55 10.45 -15.48
C SER A 95 1.31 10.43 -14.57
N ARG A 96 1.05 9.36 -13.85
CA ARG A 96 -0.05 9.30 -12.86
C ARG A 96 0.39 10.00 -11.58
N SER A 97 -0.50 10.80 -11.02
CA SER A 97 -0.15 11.62 -9.86
C SER A 97 -0.34 10.91 -8.51
N HIS A 98 -1.12 9.84 -8.47
CA HIS A 98 -1.44 9.14 -7.23
C HIS A 98 -1.53 7.62 -7.41
N VAL A 99 -1.12 6.90 -6.37
CA VAL A 99 -1.34 5.47 -6.18
C VAL A 99 -2.32 5.27 -5.03
N LEU A 100 -3.38 4.50 -5.25
CA LEU A 100 -4.33 4.10 -4.23
C LEU A 100 -4.15 2.63 -3.91
N TRP A 101 -3.57 2.34 -2.74
CA TRP A 101 -3.68 1.01 -2.19
C TRP A 101 -5.11 0.74 -1.75
N ALA A 102 -5.66 -0.40 -2.14
CA ALA A 102 -6.96 -0.88 -1.69
C ALA A 102 -6.88 -2.39 -1.41
N ASP A 103 -7.21 -2.81 -0.20
CA ASP A 103 -7.38 -4.23 0.11
C ASP A 103 -8.50 -4.81 -0.79
N ALA A 104 -8.47 -6.10 -1.08
CA ALA A 104 -9.47 -6.77 -1.93
C ALA A 104 -10.91 -6.56 -1.45
N SER A 105 -11.11 -6.36 -0.15
CA SER A 105 -12.41 -6.11 0.48
C SER A 105 -12.95 -4.68 0.28
N VAL A 106 -12.17 -3.76 -0.29
CA VAL A 106 -12.61 -2.37 -0.53
C VAL A 106 -13.61 -2.32 -1.68
N ARG A 107 -14.63 -1.47 -1.51
CA ARG A 107 -15.63 -1.12 -2.54
C ARG A 107 -15.66 0.39 -2.71
N PHE A 108 -15.66 0.85 -3.93
CA PHE A 108 -15.85 2.25 -4.26
C PHE A 108 -17.34 2.61 -4.24
N THR A 109 -17.66 3.81 -3.76
CA THR A 109 -19.04 4.36 -3.70
C THR A 109 -19.33 5.22 -4.94
N ALA A 110 -20.57 5.70 -5.06
CA ALA A 110 -20.94 6.62 -6.14
C ALA A 110 -20.11 7.93 -6.10
N ASP A 111 -19.69 8.36 -4.91
CA ASP A 111 -18.96 9.61 -4.69
C ASP A 111 -17.43 9.42 -4.81
N ALA A 112 -16.96 8.17 -5.05
CA ALA A 112 -15.55 7.83 -5.01
C ALA A 112 -14.68 8.73 -5.89
N ALA A 113 -15.15 9.06 -7.09
CA ALA A 113 -14.39 9.90 -8.02
C ALA A 113 -14.15 11.30 -7.45
N GLN A 114 -15.19 11.93 -6.92
CA GLN A 114 -15.12 13.26 -6.33
C GLN A 114 -14.28 13.25 -5.05
N GLU A 115 -14.57 12.34 -4.13
CA GLU A 115 -13.94 12.29 -2.82
C GLU A 115 -12.45 11.95 -2.90
N LEU A 116 -12.05 11.00 -3.76
CA LEU A 116 -10.63 10.71 -3.99
C LEU A 116 -9.90 11.87 -4.68
N SER A 117 -10.58 12.64 -5.54
CA SER A 117 -10.00 13.84 -6.13
C SER A 117 -9.74 14.92 -5.06
N GLN A 118 -10.69 15.10 -4.14
CA GLN A 118 -10.55 16.02 -3.01
C GLN A 118 -9.43 15.57 -2.05
N ALA A 119 -9.38 14.28 -1.72
CA ALA A 119 -8.27 13.72 -0.92
C ALA A 119 -6.92 13.97 -1.59
N ALA A 120 -6.81 13.76 -2.90
CA ALA A 120 -5.61 13.99 -3.67
C ALA A 120 -5.17 15.47 -3.70
N ALA A 121 -6.10 16.41 -3.65
CA ALA A 121 -5.82 17.84 -3.62
C ALA A 121 -5.08 18.31 -2.35
N PHE A 122 -5.09 17.54 -1.27
CA PHE A 122 -4.25 17.81 -0.09
C PHE A 122 -2.76 17.57 -0.36
N GLY A 123 -2.42 16.91 -1.47
CA GLY A 123 -1.02 16.67 -1.87
C GLY A 123 -0.22 15.79 -0.91
N SER A 124 -0.88 15.05 -0.02
CA SER A 124 -0.27 14.22 1.00
C SER A 124 -0.90 12.83 1.04
N ILE A 125 -0.36 11.96 1.89
CA ILE A 125 -0.92 10.63 2.13
C ILE A 125 -2.31 10.77 2.77
N ALA A 126 -3.26 9.94 2.36
CA ALA A 126 -4.58 9.84 2.98
C ALA A 126 -4.95 8.38 3.23
N ALA A 127 -5.59 8.09 4.36
CA ALA A 127 -6.03 6.75 4.72
C ALA A 127 -7.29 6.84 5.60
N ARG A 128 -8.03 5.74 5.76
CA ARG A 128 -9.23 5.73 6.62
C ARG A 128 -8.87 5.80 8.10
N TYR A 129 -9.76 6.35 8.91
CA TYR A 129 -9.65 6.24 10.36
C TYR A 129 -9.97 4.83 10.87
N THR A 130 -9.40 4.51 12.02
CA THR A 130 -9.86 3.41 12.86
C THR A 130 -10.39 3.93 14.19
N THR A 131 -11.02 3.07 14.95
CA THR A 131 -11.35 3.35 16.35
C THR A 131 -10.08 3.25 17.19
N GLY A 132 -9.79 4.25 18.02
CA GLY A 132 -8.68 4.25 18.97
C GLY A 132 -7.38 4.89 18.47
N THR A 133 -6.39 4.88 19.35
CA THR A 133 -5.09 5.52 19.13
C THR A 133 -4.07 4.56 18.56
N ILE A 134 -2.97 5.11 18.04
CA ILE A 134 -1.85 4.31 17.53
C ILE A 134 -1.31 3.39 18.62
N MET A 135 -1.13 3.89 19.84
CA MET A 135 -0.61 3.12 20.97
C MET A 135 -1.51 1.94 21.36
N GLN A 136 -2.84 2.07 21.24
CA GLN A 136 -3.78 0.99 21.59
C GLN A 136 -3.64 -0.24 20.68
N TYR A 137 -3.11 -0.06 19.48
CA TYR A 137 -2.98 -1.12 18.47
C TYR A 137 -1.52 -1.40 18.06
N THR A 138 -0.56 -0.86 18.82
CA THR A 138 0.86 -1.05 18.52
C THR A 138 1.56 -1.69 19.72
N HIS A 139 2.23 -2.82 19.48
CA HIS A 139 2.98 -3.49 20.52
C HIS A 139 4.16 -2.62 20.99
N PRO A 140 4.39 -2.43 22.28
CA PRO A 140 5.47 -1.55 22.79
C PRO A 140 6.86 -1.88 22.22
N ARG A 141 7.21 -3.16 22.12
CA ARG A 141 8.50 -3.59 21.52
C ARG A 141 8.67 -3.20 20.05
N MET A 142 7.56 -2.96 19.32
CA MET A 142 7.65 -2.41 17.97
C MET A 142 8.16 -0.96 18.00
N ILE A 143 7.70 -0.18 18.97
CA ILE A 143 8.14 1.21 19.14
C ILE A 143 9.62 1.24 19.53
N ASP A 144 10.05 0.39 20.49
CA ASP A 144 11.46 0.28 20.88
C ASP A 144 12.35 -0.13 19.69
N ARG A 145 11.88 -1.11 18.90
CA ARG A 145 12.61 -1.57 17.71
C ARG A 145 12.64 -0.51 16.61
N TRP A 146 11.53 0.23 16.44
CA TRP A 146 11.45 1.35 15.50
C TRP A 146 12.51 2.40 15.84
N GLU A 147 12.57 2.84 17.10
CA GLU A 147 13.57 3.81 17.55
C GLU A 147 15.01 3.30 17.34
N ALA A 148 15.27 2.02 17.60
CA ALA A 148 16.57 1.40 17.36
C ALA A 148 16.94 1.35 15.86
N LEU A 149 15.99 1.08 14.98
CA LEU A 149 16.21 1.06 13.53
C LEU A 149 16.54 2.44 12.97
N GLN A 150 16.06 3.51 13.60
CA GLN A 150 16.36 4.88 13.19
C GLN A 150 17.76 5.35 13.59
N GLY A 151 18.27 4.92 14.74
CA GLY A 151 19.60 5.29 15.23
C GLY A 151 20.76 4.82 14.35
N GLY A 152 20.51 3.86 13.44
CA GLY A 152 21.48 3.40 12.44
C GLY A 152 21.51 4.21 11.13
N TRP A 153 20.72 5.24 10.99
CA TRP A 153 20.74 6.10 9.80
C TRP A 153 21.49 7.41 10.09
N ASN A 154 22.72 7.51 9.61
CA ASN A 154 23.56 8.72 9.64
C ASN A 154 23.09 9.80 8.63
N GLY A 155 21.79 10.03 8.48
CA GLY A 155 21.24 11.07 7.65
C GLY A 155 21.22 12.41 8.39
N THR A 156 22.24 13.22 8.18
CA THR A 156 22.34 14.63 8.62
C THR A 156 21.27 15.47 7.89
N HIS A 157 20.04 15.49 8.37
CA HIS A 157 19.06 16.46 7.92
C HIS A 157 18.60 17.31 9.11
N PRO A 158 18.81 18.64 9.07
CA PRO A 158 18.59 19.55 10.22
C PRO A 158 17.11 19.76 10.59
N THR A 159 16.16 19.25 9.80
CA THR A 159 14.72 19.40 10.05
C THR A 159 14.05 18.19 10.68
N THR A 160 14.74 17.08 10.87
CA THR A 160 14.24 15.99 11.69
C THR A 160 14.41 16.40 13.16
N VAL A 161 13.34 16.89 13.76
CA VAL A 161 13.24 16.89 15.22
C VAL A 161 13.49 15.44 15.64
N ALA A 162 14.70 15.18 16.13
CA ALA A 162 15.04 13.91 16.71
C ALA A 162 14.03 13.70 17.83
N LEU A 163 13.02 12.87 17.58
CA LEU A 163 12.07 12.52 18.62
C LEU A 163 12.92 11.91 19.74
N ARG A 164 13.00 12.62 20.85
CA ARG A 164 13.73 12.12 22.03
C ARG A 164 13.14 10.76 22.39
N LYS A 165 14.00 9.85 22.86
CA LYS A 165 13.59 8.51 23.33
C LYS A 165 12.29 8.62 24.13
N GLY A 166 11.24 7.90 23.69
CA GLY A 166 9.90 7.95 24.29
C GLY A 166 8.95 9.01 23.71
N ALA A 167 9.42 9.99 22.92
CA ALA A 167 8.52 11.01 22.32
C ALA A 167 7.57 10.39 21.30
N LEU A 168 8.03 9.40 20.54
CA LEU A 168 7.18 8.64 19.61
C LEU A 168 6.05 7.91 20.35
N ALA A 169 6.34 7.30 21.50
CA ALA A 169 5.35 6.65 22.34
C ALA A 169 4.32 7.65 22.89
N VAL A 170 4.75 8.86 23.29
CA VAL A 170 3.85 9.93 23.74
C VAL A 170 2.93 10.40 22.62
N ALA A 171 3.46 10.63 21.41
CA ALA A 171 2.66 11.01 20.26
C ALA A 171 1.67 9.90 19.87
N ALA A 172 2.10 8.64 19.86
CA ALA A 172 1.24 7.49 19.55
C ALA A 172 0.05 7.30 20.51
N ARG A 173 0.12 7.81 21.73
CA ARG A 173 -1.00 7.81 22.69
C ARG A 173 -2.08 8.83 22.36
N ARG A 174 -1.74 9.90 21.67
CA ARG A 174 -2.64 11.03 21.36
C ARG A 174 -3.25 10.91 19.97
N GLU A 175 -2.48 10.39 19.02
CA GLU A 175 -2.89 10.35 17.63
C GLU A 175 -3.81 9.15 17.33
N ARG A 176 -4.88 9.41 16.57
CA ARG A 176 -5.78 8.35 16.07
C ARG A 176 -5.05 7.50 15.05
N MET A 177 -5.29 6.21 15.10
CA MET A 177 -4.74 5.28 14.14
C MET A 177 -5.47 5.36 12.79
N LEU A 178 -4.71 5.35 11.72
CA LEU A 178 -5.20 5.21 10.35
C LEU A 178 -5.13 3.75 9.90
N ALA A 179 -6.12 3.33 9.12
CA ALA A 179 -6.19 1.97 8.58
C ALA A 179 -5.27 1.82 7.36
N ALA A 180 -4.55 0.69 7.30
CA ALA A 180 -3.79 0.32 6.10
C ALA A 180 -4.61 -0.46 5.06
N THR A 181 -5.94 -0.52 5.20
CA THR A 181 -6.85 -1.16 4.24
C THR A 181 -7.03 -0.36 2.96
N ILE A 182 -6.89 0.95 3.07
CA ILE A 182 -6.91 1.87 1.94
C ILE A 182 -6.00 3.06 2.23
N VAL A 183 -5.06 3.31 1.33
CA VAL A 183 -4.08 4.39 1.47
C VAL A 183 -3.85 5.05 0.12
N LEU A 184 -4.18 6.34 0.02
CA LEU A 184 -3.85 7.17 -1.13
C LEU A 184 -2.45 7.75 -0.95
N TRP A 185 -1.59 7.57 -1.94
CA TRP A 185 -0.21 8.00 -1.93
C TRP A 185 0.12 8.89 -3.13
N PRO A 186 0.69 10.08 -2.98
CA PRO A 186 1.11 10.90 -4.10
C PRO A 186 2.33 10.25 -4.79
N SER A 187 2.29 10.08 -6.12
CA SER A 187 3.39 9.45 -6.86
C SER A 187 4.62 10.36 -6.98
N ARG A 188 4.42 11.65 -6.85
CA ARG A 188 5.47 12.67 -6.78
C ARG A 188 5.45 13.34 -5.40
N GLY A 189 5.36 12.52 -4.37
CA GLY A 189 5.44 12.97 -2.98
C GLY A 189 6.79 13.62 -2.68
N GLY A 190 6.80 14.46 -1.67
CA GLY A 190 8.02 15.08 -1.16
C GLY A 190 8.91 14.06 -0.45
N GLU A 191 10.02 14.57 0.09
CA GLU A 191 10.98 13.74 0.83
C GLU A 191 10.36 13.07 2.07
N ALA A 192 9.36 13.73 2.69
CA ALA A 192 8.66 13.18 3.85
C ALA A 192 7.85 11.92 3.51
N GLU A 193 7.10 11.95 2.38
CA GLU A 193 6.34 10.81 1.88
C GLU A 193 7.25 9.65 1.47
N ALA A 194 8.35 9.94 0.78
CA ALA A 194 9.34 8.95 0.40
C ALA A 194 9.97 8.29 1.64
N ARG A 195 10.33 9.09 2.66
CA ARG A 195 10.85 8.59 3.94
C ARG A 195 9.81 7.75 4.69
N ALA A 196 8.55 8.18 4.72
CA ALA A 196 7.49 7.42 5.39
C ALA A 196 7.34 6.03 4.77
N LEU A 197 7.30 5.94 3.44
CA LEU A 197 7.21 4.65 2.75
C LEU A 197 8.41 3.76 3.03
N GLN A 198 9.62 4.31 2.95
CA GLN A 198 10.85 3.58 3.20
C GLN A 198 10.94 3.06 4.64
N ARG A 199 10.54 3.86 5.63
CA ARG A 199 10.52 3.45 7.04
C ARG A 199 9.46 2.39 7.30
N TRP A 200 8.28 2.54 6.68
CA TRP A 200 7.24 1.52 6.74
C TRP A 200 7.74 0.19 6.16
N GLU A 201 8.33 0.22 4.95
CA GLU A 201 8.89 -0.97 4.30
C GLU A 201 10.00 -1.61 5.14
N ARG A 202 10.94 -0.81 5.66
CA ARG A 202 12.04 -1.30 6.49
C ARG A 202 11.55 -2.02 7.74
N CYS A 203 10.57 -1.47 8.45
CA CYS A 203 9.98 -2.14 9.61
C CYS A 203 9.26 -3.42 9.20
N CYS A 204 8.49 -3.40 8.11
CA CYS A 204 7.79 -4.57 7.61
C CYS A 204 8.73 -5.71 7.19
N LEU A 205 9.93 -5.40 6.72
CA LEU A 205 10.95 -6.38 6.35
C LEU A 205 11.81 -6.86 7.55
N ASP A 206 11.75 -6.17 8.69
CA ASP A 206 12.41 -6.59 9.93
C ASP A 206 11.43 -7.40 10.80
N PRO A 207 11.64 -8.71 10.98
CA PRO A 207 10.73 -9.56 11.75
C PRO A 207 10.50 -9.11 13.19
N LEU A 208 11.52 -8.49 13.82
CA LEU A 208 11.43 -8.00 15.19
C LEU A 208 10.68 -6.68 15.31
N CYS A 209 10.65 -5.89 14.24
CA CYS A 209 9.82 -4.69 14.14
C CYS A 209 8.39 -5.06 13.78
N PHE A 210 8.20 -5.81 12.71
CA PHE A 210 6.89 -6.14 12.16
C PHE A 210 6.05 -7.03 13.10
N ALA A 211 6.65 -8.06 13.67
CA ALA A 211 5.99 -9.03 14.55
C ALA A 211 6.84 -9.28 15.80
N PRO A 212 6.94 -8.30 16.72
CA PRO A 212 7.76 -8.45 17.90
C PRO A 212 7.27 -9.63 18.75
N PRO A 213 8.18 -10.29 19.52
CA PRO A 213 7.81 -11.41 20.36
C PRO A 213 6.68 -11.05 21.34
N GLY A 214 5.64 -11.87 21.36
CA GLY A 214 4.43 -11.64 22.16
C GLY A 214 3.34 -10.81 21.47
N ALA A 215 3.58 -10.30 20.27
CA ALA A 215 2.53 -9.63 19.50
C ALA A 215 1.41 -10.62 19.12
N LYS A 216 0.17 -10.21 19.41
CA LYS A 216 -1.03 -10.97 19.02
C LYS A 216 -1.75 -10.21 17.92
N GLY A 217 -1.80 -10.78 16.71
CA GLY A 217 -2.47 -10.19 15.55
C GLY A 217 -3.97 -10.44 15.58
N GLN A 218 -4.72 -9.65 16.34
CA GLN A 218 -6.18 -9.68 16.28
C GLN A 218 -6.76 -8.26 16.25
N PRO A 219 -7.93 -8.04 15.66
CA PRO A 219 -8.59 -6.74 15.69
C PRO A 219 -9.22 -6.51 17.06
N CYS A 220 -8.41 -6.19 18.07
CA CYS A 220 -8.88 -5.86 19.42
C CYS A 220 -8.05 -4.70 20.01
N PRO A 221 -8.61 -3.91 20.93
CA PRO A 221 -7.83 -2.95 21.68
C PRO A 221 -6.69 -3.65 22.42
N GLY A 222 -5.46 -3.13 22.29
CA GLY A 222 -4.26 -3.76 22.86
C GLY A 222 -3.63 -4.86 22.00
N CYS A 223 -4.21 -5.21 20.87
CA CYS A 223 -3.63 -6.12 19.89
C CYS A 223 -2.79 -5.38 18.87
N HIS A 224 -1.72 -6.05 18.41
CA HIS A 224 -0.82 -5.51 17.41
C HIS A 224 -1.41 -5.63 16.00
N ARG A 225 -1.40 -4.54 15.23
CA ARG A 225 -1.90 -4.48 13.85
C ARG A 225 -0.78 -4.38 12.80
N TYR A 226 0.31 -5.05 13.02
CA TYR A 226 1.42 -5.27 12.08
C TYR A 226 1.70 -4.10 11.11
N ASP A 227 1.35 -4.26 9.82
CA ASP A 227 1.55 -3.28 8.75
C ASP A 227 0.89 -1.92 9.04
N GLN A 228 -0.31 -1.93 9.64
CA GLN A 228 -1.02 -0.72 10.02
C GLN A 228 -0.30 0.03 11.14
N SER A 229 0.23 -0.68 12.15
CA SER A 229 1.04 -0.08 13.21
C SER A 229 2.31 0.55 12.63
N ALA A 230 3.00 -0.15 11.73
CA ALA A 230 4.20 0.35 11.06
C ALA A 230 3.92 1.59 10.19
N LEU A 231 2.80 1.60 9.43
CA LEU A 231 2.38 2.78 8.67
C LEU A 231 2.20 4.00 9.58
N ASN A 232 1.49 3.84 10.69
CA ASN A 232 1.20 4.96 11.58
C ASN A 232 2.45 5.47 12.30
N LEU A 233 3.38 4.61 12.69
CA LEU A 233 4.68 5.02 13.20
C LEU A 233 5.49 5.78 12.15
N ALA A 234 5.44 5.35 10.88
CA ALA A 234 6.09 6.05 9.77
C ALA A 234 5.54 7.47 9.56
N LEU A 235 4.21 7.62 9.62
CA LEU A 235 3.56 8.93 9.50
C LEU A 235 3.87 9.87 10.67
N LEU A 236 3.88 9.34 11.90
CA LEU A 236 4.28 10.10 13.09
C LEU A 236 5.71 10.61 12.98
N ASP A 237 6.62 9.71 12.68
CA ASP A 237 8.04 9.95 12.62
C ASP A 237 8.47 10.92 11.50
N THR A 238 7.65 11.04 10.46
CA THR A 238 7.87 11.98 9.35
C THR A 238 7.01 13.24 9.43
N GLY A 239 6.20 13.40 10.49
CA GLY A 239 5.32 14.55 10.67
C GLY A 239 4.10 14.60 9.76
N LEU A 240 3.77 13.51 9.07
CA LEU A 240 2.67 13.45 8.09
C LEU A 240 1.31 13.14 8.69
N THR A 241 1.21 12.79 9.97
CA THR A 241 -0.05 12.33 10.60
C THR A 241 -1.18 13.34 10.45
N ALA A 242 -0.92 14.62 10.75
CA ALA A 242 -1.96 15.66 10.71
C ALA A 242 -2.51 15.90 9.30
N SER A 243 -1.64 15.88 8.27
CA SER A 243 -2.07 16.02 6.87
C SER A 243 -2.84 14.79 6.39
N ALA A 244 -2.37 13.58 6.73
CA ALA A 244 -3.05 12.34 6.42
C ALA A 244 -4.45 12.28 7.08
N GLN A 245 -4.56 12.74 8.31
CA GLN A 245 -5.83 12.79 9.03
C GLN A 245 -6.83 13.76 8.40
N ARG A 246 -6.41 14.93 7.94
CA ARG A 246 -7.32 15.89 7.24
C ARG A 246 -7.96 15.30 5.98
N ALA A 247 -7.19 14.54 5.20
CA ALA A 247 -7.69 13.93 3.98
C ALA A 247 -8.55 12.67 4.21
N SER A 248 -8.54 12.09 5.41
CA SER A 248 -9.18 10.80 5.74
C SER A 248 -10.70 10.81 5.57
N GLY A 249 -11.37 11.91 5.88
CA GLY A 249 -12.81 12.03 5.71
C GLY A 249 -13.29 11.82 4.27
N HIS A 250 -12.47 12.21 3.28
CA HIS A 250 -12.74 11.99 1.86
C HIS A 250 -12.59 10.51 1.49
N ILE A 251 -11.57 9.85 2.02
CA ILE A 251 -11.39 8.40 1.79
C ILE A 251 -12.57 7.61 2.37
N GLU A 252 -13.09 8.00 3.53
CA GLU A 252 -14.22 7.32 4.15
C GLU A 252 -15.53 7.47 3.36
N ARG A 253 -15.82 8.63 2.80
CA ARG A 253 -17.00 8.85 1.96
C ARG A 253 -16.87 8.17 0.59
N GLY A 254 -15.68 8.18 0.00
CA GLY A 254 -15.40 7.59 -1.31
C GLY A 254 -15.35 6.07 -1.32
N THR A 255 -15.30 5.42 -0.15
CA THR A 255 -15.06 3.96 -0.07
C THR A 255 -15.76 3.31 1.11
N ARG A 256 -16.03 2.00 0.98
CA ARG A 256 -16.48 1.13 2.06
C ARG A 256 -15.74 -0.19 2.02
N THR A 257 -15.81 -0.97 3.08
CA THR A 257 -15.25 -2.33 3.13
C THR A 257 -16.38 -3.35 3.23
N GLU A 258 -16.30 -4.39 2.40
CA GLU A 258 -17.21 -5.55 2.45
C GLU A 258 -16.37 -6.80 2.61
N ARG A 259 -16.61 -7.54 3.69
CA ARG A 259 -15.98 -8.84 3.94
C ARG A 259 -16.99 -9.93 3.60
N GLY A 260 -16.51 -10.98 2.94
CA GLY A 260 -17.31 -12.14 2.59
C GLY A 260 -17.54 -12.32 1.09
N THR A 261 -18.03 -13.48 0.72
CA THR A 261 -18.11 -14.02 -0.63
C THR A 261 -19.28 -13.49 -1.46
N GLN A 262 -19.59 -12.24 -1.44
CA GLN A 262 -20.51 -11.69 -2.44
C GLN A 262 -19.72 -11.44 -3.75
N GLY A 263 -19.27 -12.52 -4.35
CA GLY A 263 -18.68 -12.50 -5.67
C GLY A 263 -19.77 -12.47 -6.73
N HIS A 264 -19.84 -11.40 -7.50
CA HIS A 264 -20.51 -11.49 -8.78
C HIS A 264 -19.61 -12.23 -9.77
N ASP A 265 -20.03 -13.41 -10.22
CA ASP A 265 -19.28 -14.28 -11.16
C ASP A 265 -19.08 -13.68 -12.56
N THR A 266 -19.59 -12.49 -12.83
CA THR A 266 -19.54 -11.90 -14.16
C THR A 266 -18.83 -10.55 -14.17
N LEU A 267 -17.51 -10.58 -14.31
CA LEU A 267 -16.73 -9.40 -14.71
C LEU A 267 -16.90 -9.18 -16.22
N GLN A 268 -18.10 -8.75 -16.65
CA GLN A 268 -18.37 -8.42 -18.05
C GLN A 268 -18.31 -6.90 -18.26
N ARG A 269 -17.11 -6.36 -18.44
CA ARG A 269 -16.98 -5.10 -19.16
C ARG A 269 -15.86 -5.26 -20.19
N LYS A 270 -16.26 -5.44 -21.44
CA LYS A 270 -15.37 -5.23 -22.59
C LYS A 270 -14.95 -3.77 -22.61
N CYS A 271 -13.68 -3.50 -22.82
CA CYS A 271 -13.20 -2.13 -22.99
C CYS A 271 -13.98 -1.42 -24.11
N PRO A 272 -14.47 -0.20 -23.92
CA PRO A 272 -14.99 0.59 -25.00
C PRO A 272 -13.88 0.77 -26.05
N GLY A 273 -14.12 0.33 -27.29
CA GLY A 273 -13.18 0.52 -28.40
C GLY A 273 -12.09 -0.54 -28.53
N GLY A 274 -12.44 -1.82 -28.60
CA GLY A 274 -11.75 -2.95 -29.23
C GLY A 274 -10.22 -2.99 -29.45
N SER A 275 -9.43 -2.07 -28.90
CA SER A 275 -7.98 -2.05 -29.05
C SER A 275 -7.36 -2.87 -27.91
N THR A 276 -6.98 -4.08 -28.24
CA THR A 276 -6.11 -4.91 -27.43
C THR A 276 -4.79 -4.16 -27.16
N LEU A 277 -4.62 -3.65 -25.95
CA LEU A 277 -3.36 -3.07 -25.43
C LEU A 277 -2.15 -4.07 -25.49
N ARG A 278 -2.33 -5.20 -26.18
CA ARG A 278 -1.30 -6.24 -26.37
C ARG A 278 -0.12 -5.81 -27.24
N HIS A 279 -0.24 -4.77 -28.07
CA HIS A 279 0.79 -4.47 -29.09
C HIS A 279 1.82 -3.41 -28.70
N GLN A 280 1.56 -2.55 -27.75
CA GLN A 280 2.55 -1.51 -27.39
C GLN A 280 3.64 -1.96 -26.39
N ARG A 281 3.43 -3.04 -25.63
CA ARG A 281 4.40 -3.50 -24.61
C ARG A 281 5.63 -4.24 -25.16
N LYS A 282 5.58 -4.83 -26.35
CA LYS A 282 6.75 -5.58 -26.89
C LYS A 282 7.95 -4.70 -27.26
N LYS A 283 7.78 -3.39 -27.44
CA LYS A 283 8.86 -2.47 -27.81
C LYS A 283 9.54 -1.74 -26.65
N GLN A 284 8.85 -1.54 -25.52
CA GLN A 284 9.44 -0.81 -24.39
C GLN A 284 10.23 -1.68 -23.39
N THR A 285 9.93 -2.98 -23.30
CA THR A 285 10.55 -3.85 -22.28
C THR A 285 12.02 -4.23 -22.62
N LYS A 286 12.47 -4.10 -23.87
CA LYS A 286 13.86 -4.41 -24.23
C LYS A 286 14.85 -3.25 -24.03
N ALA A 287 14.39 -2.02 -23.97
CA ALA A 287 15.28 -0.84 -23.88
C ALA A 287 15.57 -0.39 -22.46
N THR A 288 14.71 -0.66 -21.50
CA THR A 288 14.81 -0.09 -20.14
C THR A 288 15.45 -1.03 -19.11
N LEU A 289 15.58 -2.33 -19.43
CA LEU A 289 16.19 -3.30 -18.49
C LEU A 289 17.73 -3.36 -18.58
N ALA A 290 18.33 -2.82 -19.62
CA ALA A 290 19.80 -2.94 -19.84
C ALA A 290 20.61 -1.82 -19.17
N SER A 291 19.99 -0.71 -18.71
CA SER A 291 20.72 0.49 -18.29
C SER A 291 20.70 0.82 -16.79
N ARG A 292 20.13 -0.03 -15.93
CA ARG A 292 20.05 0.25 -14.48
C ARG A 292 20.40 -0.95 -13.60
N LEU A 293 21.53 -1.60 -13.82
CA LEU A 293 22.14 -2.46 -12.81
C LEU A 293 23.21 -1.66 -12.07
N PRO A 294 23.07 -1.38 -10.79
CA PRO A 294 24.20 -0.91 -9.99
C PRO A 294 25.21 -2.06 -9.91
N SER A 295 26.46 -1.74 -10.24
CA SER A 295 27.61 -2.62 -10.11
C SER A 295 27.71 -3.16 -8.68
N ARG A 296 27.83 -4.47 -8.55
CA ARG A 296 28.15 -5.14 -7.28
C ARG A 296 29.47 -4.61 -6.72
N PRO A 297 29.55 -4.26 -5.44
CA PRO A 297 30.83 -4.02 -4.80
C PRO A 297 31.61 -5.34 -4.75
N THR A 298 32.85 -5.31 -5.22
CA THR A 298 33.85 -6.38 -5.05
C THR A 298 34.19 -6.53 -3.58
N PRO A 299 34.26 -7.75 -3.03
CA PRO A 299 34.76 -7.94 -1.68
C PRO A 299 36.27 -7.63 -1.68
N SER A 300 36.66 -6.64 -0.88
CA SER A 300 38.03 -6.42 -0.48
C SER A 300 38.50 -7.55 0.43
N GLY A 301 39.57 -8.22 0.05
CA GLY A 301 40.28 -9.20 0.84
C GLY A 301 40.94 -8.63 2.09
#